data_32e01be5cfb7c67db96c4862932afc90
#
_entry.id   32e01be5cfb7c67db96c4862932afc90
#
_cell.length_a   1.000
_cell.length_b   1.000
_cell.length_c   1.000
_cell.angle_alpha   90.00
_cell.angle_beta   90.00
_cell.angle_gamma   90.00
#
_symmetry.space_group_name_H-M   'P 1'
#
loop_
_entity.id
_entity.type
_entity.pdbx_description
1 polymer ?
#
loop_
_entity_poly.entity_id
_entity_poly.type
_entity_poly.pdbx_seq_one_letter_code
_entity_poly.pdbx_strand_id
1 'polypeptide(L)'
;MNRFFFALLVLFTVPVLAAPQDDQYTLGPDSQIQKSVPQGKVIQMPAWTNSKIYPGTTRDWWIYVPAQYKAEQPANVMVFCDGGGFVKLDGPFRVPVVFDNLIAKGQMPVTIGIFINPGAFPTSNPKDKPRSNRSFEYDSLGDLHARFLIEEIFPEVAKIYQITSDPEGRAICG
;
A
#
# COMPACT_ATOMS: atom_id res chain seq x y z
N MET A 1 60.20 -13.10 -43.88
CA MET A 1 59.09 -14.04 -44.00
C MET A 1 58.16 -13.83 -42.81
N ASN A 2 57.19 -12.86 -42.92
CA ASN A 2 56.26 -12.52 -41.83
C ASN A 2 55.00 -13.38 -41.97
N ARG A 3 54.74 -14.21 -40.96
CA ARG A 3 53.50 -14.99 -40.86
C ARG A 3 52.52 -14.18 -39.99
N PHE A 4 51.50 -13.60 -40.64
CA PHE A 4 50.36 -13.04 -39.96
C PHE A 4 49.41 -14.16 -39.51
N PHE A 5 49.23 -14.35 -38.20
CA PHE A 5 48.18 -15.17 -37.64
C PHE A 5 46.89 -14.35 -37.57
N PHE A 6 45.91 -14.68 -38.39
CA PHE A 6 44.55 -14.17 -38.25
C PHE A 6 43.81 -15.01 -37.18
N ALA A 7 43.54 -14.41 -36.03
CA ALA A 7 42.66 -15.01 -35.02
C ALA A 7 41.22 -14.75 -35.43
N LEU A 8 40.49 -15.81 -35.79
CA LEU A 8 39.06 -15.77 -36.09
C LEU A 8 38.29 -15.75 -34.76
N LEU A 9 37.72 -14.57 -34.39
CA LEU A 9 36.86 -14.43 -33.25
C LEU A 9 35.46 -14.91 -33.61
N VAL A 10 35.07 -16.12 -33.18
CA VAL A 10 33.73 -16.66 -33.34
C VAL A 10 32.85 -16.10 -32.21
N LEU A 11 31.99 -15.11 -32.51
CA LEU A 11 30.95 -14.63 -31.58
C LEU A 11 29.84 -15.69 -31.50
N PHE A 12 29.77 -16.41 -30.39
CA PHE A 12 28.62 -17.20 -30.02
C PHE A 12 27.50 -16.28 -29.56
N THR A 13 26.50 -16.05 -30.42
CA THR A 13 25.23 -15.44 -29.99
C THR A 13 24.42 -16.49 -29.24
N VAL A 14 24.39 -16.41 -27.93
CA VAL A 14 23.46 -17.19 -27.09
C VAL A 14 22.06 -16.59 -27.32
N PRO A 15 21.06 -17.36 -27.80
CA PRO A 15 19.70 -16.83 -27.83
C PRO A 15 19.26 -16.55 -26.41
N VAL A 16 18.95 -15.28 -26.11
CA VAL A 16 18.25 -14.89 -24.89
C VAL A 16 16.84 -15.49 -25.05
N LEU A 17 16.58 -16.61 -24.39
CA LEU A 17 15.22 -17.12 -24.21
C LEU A 17 14.48 -16.03 -23.43
N ALA A 18 13.54 -15.36 -24.09
CA ALA A 18 12.59 -14.50 -23.41
C ALA A 18 11.95 -15.32 -22.28
N ALA A 19 11.92 -14.76 -21.07
CA ALA A 19 11.19 -15.36 -19.97
C ALA A 19 9.76 -15.68 -20.44
N PRO A 20 9.15 -16.79 -19.98
CA PRO A 20 7.77 -17.09 -20.30
C PRO A 20 6.95 -15.81 -20.03
N GLN A 21 6.13 -15.42 -21.01
CA GLN A 21 5.18 -14.32 -20.83
C GLN A 21 4.40 -14.66 -19.58
N ASP A 22 4.42 -13.76 -18.58
CA ASP A 22 3.65 -13.93 -17.34
C ASP A 22 2.24 -14.33 -17.75
N ASP A 23 1.82 -15.53 -17.32
CA ASP A 23 0.46 -16.00 -17.54
C ASP A 23 -0.50 -14.88 -17.14
N GLN A 24 -1.43 -14.52 -18.03
CA GLN A 24 -2.36 -13.42 -17.76
C GLN A 24 -3.01 -13.65 -16.40
N TYR A 25 -2.60 -12.85 -15.42
CA TYR A 25 -3.13 -12.93 -14.06
C TYR A 25 -4.65 -12.69 -14.09
N THR A 26 -5.41 -13.73 -13.82
CA THR A 26 -6.87 -13.66 -13.75
C THR A 26 -7.29 -13.40 -12.30
N LEU A 27 -8.02 -12.30 -12.09
CA LEU A 27 -8.55 -11.96 -10.79
C LEU A 27 -9.50 -13.04 -10.28
N GLY A 28 -9.26 -13.53 -9.08
CA GLY A 28 -10.17 -14.45 -8.40
C GLY A 28 -11.53 -13.80 -8.06
N PRO A 29 -12.53 -14.61 -7.67
CA PRO A 29 -13.88 -14.11 -7.40
C PRO A 29 -13.93 -13.07 -6.27
N ASP A 30 -13.05 -13.18 -5.27
CA ASP A 30 -13.00 -12.23 -4.17
C ASP A 30 -12.37 -10.89 -4.53
N SER A 31 -11.71 -10.80 -5.68
CA SER A 31 -11.20 -9.56 -6.23
C SER A 31 -12.17 -8.86 -7.19
N GLN A 32 -13.40 -9.35 -7.29
CA GLN A 32 -14.43 -8.78 -8.15
C GLN A 32 -15.59 -8.23 -7.31
N ILE A 33 -16.13 -7.08 -7.70
CA ILE A 33 -17.29 -6.48 -7.03
C ILE A 33 -18.49 -7.41 -7.18
N GLN A 34 -19.07 -7.84 -6.06
CA GLN A 34 -20.26 -8.69 -6.02
C GLN A 34 -21.47 -7.86 -5.61
N LYS A 35 -22.51 -7.82 -6.44
CA LYS A 35 -23.70 -6.99 -6.20
C LYS A 35 -24.47 -7.35 -4.92
N SER A 36 -24.36 -8.59 -4.45
CA SER A 36 -25.01 -9.08 -3.22
C SER A 36 -24.21 -8.78 -1.95
N VAL A 37 -22.98 -8.27 -2.08
CA VAL A 37 -22.10 -8.00 -0.93
C VAL A 37 -22.22 -6.51 -0.57
N PRO A 38 -22.47 -6.18 0.71
CA PRO A 38 -22.48 -4.80 1.17
C PRO A 38 -21.10 -4.17 0.96
N GLN A 39 -21.08 -3.02 0.28
CA GLN A 39 -19.85 -2.32 -0.04
C GLN A 39 -19.47 -1.34 1.06
N GLY A 40 -18.22 -1.38 1.51
CA GLY A 40 -17.63 -0.39 2.41
C GLY A 40 -17.40 0.96 1.74
N LYS A 41 -16.86 1.89 2.47
CA LYS A 41 -16.55 3.25 1.99
C LYS A 41 -15.07 3.53 2.04
N VAL A 42 -14.52 4.01 0.93
CA VAL A 42 -13.18 4.59 0.88
C VAL A 42 -13.30 6.10 1.06
N ILE A 43 -12.57 6.65 2.01
CA ILE A 43 -12.58 8.07 2.36
C ILE A 43 -11.15 8.60 2.18
N GLN A 44 -10.96 9.53 1.27
CA GLN A 44 -9.71 10.26 1.19
C GLN A 44 -9.64 11.26 2.34
N MET A 45 -8.60 11.17 3.12
CA MET A 45 -8.39 12.06 4.25
C MET A 45 -7.64 13.32 3.79
N PRO A 46 -7.76 14.44 4.53
CA PRO A 46 -6.90 15.60 4.28
C PRO A 46 -5.43 15.19 4.30
N ALA A 47 -4.63 15.77 3.40
CA ALA A 47 -3.21 15.47 3.33
C ALA A 47 -2.54 15.63 4.71
N TRP A 48 -1.76 14.63 5.11
CA TRP A 48 -1.04 14.64 6.38
C TRP A 48 0.21 15.50 6.26
N THR A 49 0.22 16.66 6.93
CA THR A 49 1.29 17.66 6.83
C THR A 49 1.98 17.95 8.16
N ASN A 50 1.47 17.40 9.26
CA ASN A 50 1.88 17.77 10.62
C ASN A 50 2.67 16.65 11.33
N SER A 51 3.35 15.79 10.57
CA SER A 51 4.15 14.71 11.17
C SER A 51 5.28 15.30 12.02
N LYS A 52 5.39 14.83 13.26
CA LYS A 52 6.51 15.12 14.17
C LYS A 52 7.66 14.15 13.95
N ILE A 53 7.34 12.91 13.53
CA ILE A 53 8.32 11.85 13.26
C ILE A 53 8.98 12.06 11.91
N TYR A 54 8.23 12.54 10.92
CA TYR A 54 8.73 12.90 9.59
C TYR A 54 8.46 14.37 9.26
N PRO A 55 9.10 15.31 9.97
CA PRO A 55 8.78 16.73 9.86
C PRO A 55 9.04 17.27 8.46
N GLY A 56 8.17 18.18 8.02
CA GLY A 56 8.26 18.82 6.70
C GLY A 56 7.78 17.97 5.53
N THR A 57 7.31 16.74 5.80
CA THR A 57 6.71 15.89 4.76
C THR A 57 5.21 16.13 4.64
N THR A 58 4.68 15.91 3.46
CA THR A 58 3.25 15.79 3.19
C THR A 58 2.96 14.45 2.52
N ARG A 59 1.79 13.87 2.78
CA ARG A 59 1.38 12.59 2.18
C ARG A 59 -0.12 12.51 2.03
N ASP A 60 -0.56 11.78 1.01
CA ASP A 60 -1.94 11.38 0.85
C ASP A 60 -2.20 10.08 1.59
N TRP A 61 -3.41 9.95 2.14
CA TRP A 61 -3.85 8.75 2.82
C TRP A 61 -5.36 8.61 2.76
N TRP A 62 -5.83 7.39 2.95
CA TRP A 62 -7.25 7.02 2.86
C TRP A 62 -7.59 6.06 3.97
N ILE A 63 -8.86 6.05 4.35
CA ILE A 63 -9.45 5.07 5.25
C ILE A 63 -10.54 4.32 4.48
N TYR A 64 -10.51 2.99 4.53
CA TYR A 64 -11.62 2.14 4.15
C TYR A 64 -12.35 1.70 5.40
N VAL A 65 -13.68 1.85 5.40
CA VAL A 65 -14.57 1.43 6.48
C VAL A 65 -15.54 0.41 5.91
N PRO A 66 -15.53 -0.86 6.37
CA PRO A 66 -16.45 -1.87 5.88
C PRO A 66 -17.90 -1.55 6.26
N ALA A 67 -18.85 -2.00 5.44
CA ALA A 67 -20.28 -1.77 5.68
C ALA A 67 -20.76 -2.39 7.02
N GLN A 68 -20.05 -3.41 7.52
CA GLN A 68 -20.37 -4.11 8.77
C GLN A 68 -19.79 -3.42 10.01
N TYR A 69 -19.05 -2.32 9.85
CA TYR A 69 -18.50 -1.58 10.98
C TYR A 69 -19.62 -1.04 11.90
N LYS A 70 -19.42 -1.19 13.20
CA LYS A 70 -20.29 -0.65 14.24
C LYS A 70 -19.46 0.16 15.24
N ALA A 71 -19.91 1.36 15.56
CA ALA A 71 -19.17 2.27 16.44
C ALA A 71 -19.02 1.75 17.89
N GLU A 72 -19.87 0.81 18.30
CA GLU A 72 -19.85 0.20 19.63
C GLU A 72 -18.86 -0.94 19.78
N GLN A 73 -18.27 -1.40 18.66
CA GLN A 73 -17.34 -2.53 18.63
C GLN A 73 -16.03 -2.13 17.98
N PRO A 74 -14.88 -2.28 18.68
CA PRO A 74 -13.58 -1.99 18.08
C PRO A 74 -13.34 -2.88 16.85
N ALA A 75 -13.01 -2.27 15.72
CA ALA A 75 -12.63 -2.99 14.51
C ALA A 75 -11.14 -3.32 14.50
N ASN A 76 -10.77 -4.40 13.85
CA ASN A 76 -9.38 -4.66 13.52
C ASN A 76 -8.86 -3.60 12.55
N VAL A 77 -7.54 -3.50 12.42
CA VAL A 77 -6.87 -2.51 11.56
C VAL A 77 -5.81 -3.18 10.71
N MET A 78 -5.79 -2.83 9.43
CA MET A 78 -4.69 -3.18 8.55
C MET A 78 -4.18 -1.95 7.83
N VAL A 79 -2.87 -1.70 7.95
CA VAL A 79 -2.19 -0.58 7.30
C VAL A 79 -1.55 -1.06 5.99
N PHE A 80 -1.69 -0.29 4.94
CA PHE A 80 -1.08 -0.52 3.64
C PHE A 80 -0.11 0.62 3.33
N CYS A 81 1.18 0.34 3.34
CA CYS A 81 2.22 1.23 2.84
C CYS A 81 2.14 1.31 1.32
N ASP A 82 2.55 2.44 0.73
CA ASP A 82 2.27 2.74 -0.70
C ASP A 82 0.77 2.67 -1.02
N GLY A 83 -0.05 3.11 -0.07
CA GLY A 83 -1.49 2.88 0.00
C GLY A 83 -2.30 3.25 -1.23
N GLY A 84 -1.85 4.26 -2.00
CA GLY A 84 -2.47 4.66 -3.25
C GLY A 84 -2.54 3.56 -4.31
N GLY A 85 -1.65 2.55 -4.25
CA GLY A 85 -1.71 1.36 -5.10
C GLY A 85 -2.76 0.35 -4.66
N PHE A 86 -2.98 0.22 -3.35
CA PHE A 86 -3.85 -0.79 -2.76
C PHE A 86 -5.32 -0.37 -2.68
N VAL A 87 -5.59 0.94 -2.53
CA VAL A 87 -6.94 1.48 -2.28
C VAL A 87 -7.85 1.49 -3.51
N LYS A 88 -7.30 1.37 -4.71
CA LYS A 88 -8.06 1.45 -5.98
C LYS A 88 -8.99 0.25 -6.14
N LEU A 89 -10.26 0.52 -6.46
CA LEU A 89 -11.27 -0.52 -6.67
C LEU A 89 -11.07 -1.33 -7.96
N ASP A 90 -10.42 -0.75 -8.95
CA ASP A 90 -10.12 -1.31 -10.27
C ASP A 90 -8.63 -1.60 -10.49
N GLY A 91 -7.82 -1.37 -9.47
CA GLY A 91 -6.38 -1.63 -9.50
C GLY A 91 -6.04 -3.13 -9.41
N PRO A 92 -4.75 -3.50 -9.42
CA PRO A 92 -4.32 -4.88 -9.32
C PRO A 92 -4.60 -5.50 -7.95
N PHE A 93 -4.57 -4.73 -6.87
CA PHE A 93 -4.73 -5.23 -5.49
C PHE A 93 -6.17 -5.19 -4.98
N ARG A 94 -6.93 -4.14 -5.30
CA ARG A 94 -8.38 -4.00 -5.01
C ARG A 94 -8.76 -4.30 -3.57
N VAL A 95 -7.92 -3.92 -2.61
CA VAL A 95 -8.10 -4.28 -1.20
C VAL A 95 -9.50 -3.99 -0.66
N PRO A 96 -10.13 -2.83 -0.93
CA PRO A 96 -11.50 -2.59 -0.45
C PRO A 96 -12.51 -3.64 -0.96
N VAL A 97 -12.40 -4.07 -2.22
CA VAL A 97 -13.27 -5.09 -2.82
C VAL A 97 -13.04 -6.45 -2.17
N VAL A 98 -11.77 -6.82 -1.95
CA VAL A 98 -11.41 -8.08 -1.29
C VAL A 98 -11.92 -8.09 0.15
N PHE A 99 -11.76 -6.98 0.87
CA PHE A 99 -12.24 -6.84 2.25
C PHE A 99 -13.76 -6.97 2.33
N ASP A 100 -14.51 -6.28 1.45
CA ASP A 100 -15.98 -6.42 1.38
C ASP A 100 -16.39 -7.88 1.25
N ASN A 101 -15.78 -8.61 0.30
CA ASN A 101 -16.12 -9.99 0.02
C ASN A 101 -15.74 -10.94 1.17
N LEU A 102 -14.55 -10.80 1.75
CA LEU A 102 -14.09 -11.68 2.82
C LEU A 102 -14.83 -11.43 4.15
N ILE A 103 -15.10 -10.16 4.49
CA ILE A 103 -15.87 -9.81 5.69
C ILE A 103 -17.31 -10.29 5.56
N ALA A 104 -17.95 -10.14 4.40
CA ALA A 104 -19.31 -10.63 4.17
C ALA A 104 -19.42 -12.17 4.27
N LYS A 105 -18.37 -12.90 3.91
CA LYS A 105 -18.30 -14.37 4.05
C LYS A 105 -17.93 -14.84 5.45
N GLY A 106 -17.61 -13.93 6.39
CA GLY A 106 -17.10 -14.27 7.71
C GLY A 106 -15.70 -14.90 7.69
N GLN A 107 -14.97 -14.78 6.60
CA GLN A 107 -13.59 -15.26 6.44
C GLN A 107 -12.55 -14.27 6.93
N MET A 108 -12.97 -13.04 7.19
CA MET A 108 -12.18 -11.95 7.73
C MET A 108 -13.00 -11.22 8.78
N PRO A 109 -12.45 -10.84 9.94
CA PRO A 109 -13.15 -9.99 10.89
C PRO A 109 -13.37 -8.60 10.32
N VAL A 110 -14.29 -7.82 10.93
CA VAL A 110 -14.51 -6.41 10.57
C VAL A 110 -13.20 -5.65 10.75
N THR A 111 -12.60 -5.21 9.65
CA THR A 111 -11.27 -4.60 9.59
C THR A 111 -11.32 -3.27 8.85
N ILE A 112 -10.85 -2.22 9.50
CA ILE A 112 -10.63 -0.90 8.87
C ILE A 112 -9.30 -0.95 8.13
N GLY A 113 -9.29 -0.55 6.86
CA GLY A 113 -8.08 -0.39 6.06
C GLY A 113 -7.55 1.04 6.16
N ILE A 114 -6.28 1.21 6.46
CA ILE A 114 -5.58 2.49 6.41
C ILE A 114 -4.56 2.43 5.28
N PHE A 115 -4.75 3.25 4.26
CA PHE A 115 -3.90 3.30 3.08
C PHE A 115 -3.08 4.58 3.15
N ILE A 116 -1.76 4.45 3.26
CA ILE A 116 -0.90 5.60 3.48
C ILE A 116 0.27 5.60 2.50
N ASN A 117 0.45 6.72 1.80
CA ASN A 117 1.61 6.92 0.96
C ASN A 117 2.82 7.36 1.78
N PRO A 118 4.04 7.10 1.32
CA PRO A 118 5.22 7.70 1.93
C PRO A 118 5.16 9.22 1.83
N GLY A 119 5.83 9.89 2.73
CA GLY A 119 5.95 11.34 2.71
C GLY A 119 6.76 11.84 1.52
N ALA A 120 6.46 13.06 1.12
CA ALA A 120 7.26 13.81 0.17
C ALA A 120 7.49 15.23 0.71
N PHE A 121 8.67 15.77 0.46
CA PHE A 121 8.95 17.17 0.77
C PHE A 121 8.38 18.04 -0.34
N PRO A 122 7.46 18.96 -0.02
CA PRO A 122 6.90 19.88 -1.01
C PRO A 122 8.00 20.74 -1.64
N THR A 123 7.78 21.15 -2.86
CA THR A 123 8.66 22.10 -3.56
C THR A 123 7.97 23.44 -3.71
N SER A 124 8.72 24.54 -3.65
CA SER A 124 8.22 25.89 -3.93
C SER A 124 8.06 26.17 -5.42
N ASN A 125 8.73 25.39 -6.27
CA ASN A 125 8.62 25.51 -7.72
C ASN A 125 7.65 24.46 -8.28
N PRO A 126 6.51 24.84 -8.86
CA PRO A 126 5.52 23.89 -9.40
C PRO A 126 6.04 23.00 -10.53
N LYS A 127 7.17 23.35 -11.14
CA LYS A 127 7.80 22.52 -12.20
C LYS A 127 8.67 21.41 -11.66
N ASP A 128 9.04 21.48 -10.39
CA ASP A 128 9.88 20.47 -9.75
C ASP A 128 9.02 19.37 -9.14
N LYS A 129 9.53 18.15 -9.17
CA LYS A 129 8.86 17.03 -8.49
C LYS A 129 9.19 17.08 -6.99
N PRO A 130 8.20 16.89 -6.11
CA PRO A 130 8.46 16.72 -4.68
C PRO A 130 9.49 15.63 -4.44
N ARG A 131 10.40 15.85 -3.50
CA ARG A 131 11.41 14.84 -3.12
C ARG A 131 10.75 13.79 -2.24
N SER A 132 10.69 12.54 -2.73
CA SER A 132 10.15 11.41 -1.97
C SER A 132 10.99 11.13 -0.72
N ASN A 133 10.32 10.79 0.37
CA ASN A 133 10.93 10.33 1.61
C ASN A 133 10.82 8.80 1.78
N ARG A 134 10.31 8.07 0.77
CA ARG A 134 9.96 6.66 0.83
C ARG A 134 11.10 5.77 1.34
N SER A 135 12.28 5.86 0.75
CA SER A 135 13.40 5.03 1.18
C SER A 135 13.83 5.31 2.61
N PHE A 136 13.78 6.57 3.05
CA PHE A 136 14.08 6.87 4.45
C PHE A 136 13.02 6.28 5.40
N GLU A 137 11.76 6.30 5.02
CA GLU A 137 10.66 5.79 5.86
C GLU A 137 10.63 4.26 5.94
N TYR A 138 10.93 3.56 4.83
CA TYR A 138 10.73 2.12 4.72
C TYR A 138 12.02 1.30 4.83
N ASP A 139 13.16 1.86 4.39
CA ASP A 139 14.43 1.12 4.33
C ASP A 139 15.33 1.43 5.54
N SER A 140 14.99 2.44 6.37
CA SER A 140 15.75 2.74 7.58
C SER A 140 15.58 1.67 8.65
N LEU A 141 16.68 1.19 9.20
CA LEU A 141 16.66 0.29 10.35
C LEU A 141 16.28 1.09 11.61
N GLY A 142 15.18 0.70 12.25
CA GLY A 142 14.70 1.36 13.47
C GLY A 142 13.18 1.30 13.62
N ASP A 143 12.67 2.04 14.59
CA ASP A 143 11.27 2.03 14.99
C ASP A 143 10.46 3.23 14.46
N LEU A 144 11.08 4.16 13.72
CA LEU A 144 10.45 5.41 13.32
C LEU A 144 9.14 5.20 12.56
N HIS A 145 9.08 4.24 11.64
CA HIS A 145 7.87 4.00 10.88
C HIS A 145 6.77 3.40 11.74
N ALA A 146 7.11 2.47 12.63
CA ALA A 146 6.16 1.92 13.59
C ALA A 146 5.63 3.01 14.54
N ARG A 147 6.50 3.87 15.05
CA ARG A 147 6.13 5.00 15.89
C ARG A 147 5.24 6.00 15.14
N PHE A 148 5.54 6.29 13.89
CA PHE A 148 4.70 7.16 13.06
C PHE A 148 3.26 6.62 12.98
N LEU A 149 3.09 5.32 12.75
CA LEU A 149 1.76 4.70 12.71
C LEU A 149 1.08 4.72 14.08
N ILE A 150 1.81 4.38 15.15
CA ILE A 150 1.25 4.22 16.50
C ILE A 150 1.00 5.58 17.16
N GLU A 151 1.92 6.52 17.00
CA GLU A 151 1.88 7.80 17.73
C GLU A 151 1.12 8.90 16.97
N GLU A 152 1.01 8.79 15.64
CA GLU A 152 0.37 9.82 14.81
C GLU A 152 -0.87 9.32 14.08
N ILE A 153 -0.78 8.23 13.32
CA ILE A 153 -1.88 7.81 12.44
C ILE A 153 -3.01 7.11 13.20
N PHE A 154 -2.70 6.14 14.05
CA PHE A 154 -3.75 5.45 14.83
C PHE A 154 -4.53 6.39 15.73
N PRO A 155 -3.92 7.34 16.48
CA PRO A 155 -4.67 8.32 17.24
C PRO A 155 -5.59 9.19 16.38
N GLU A 156 -5.20 9.52 15.16
CA GLU A 156 -6.03 10.31 14.26
C GLU A 156 -7.25 9.51 13.76
N VAL A 157 -7.05 8.25 13.40
CA VAL A 157 -8.15 7.34 13.06
C VAL A 157 -9.08 7.11 14.25
N ALA A 158 -8.52 6.96 15.46
CA ALA A 158 -9.27 6.71 16.69
C ALA A 158 -10.19 7.88 17.13
N LYS A 159 -9.98 9.09 16.59
CA LYS A 159 -10.92 10.21 16.80
C LYS A 159 -12.25 9.99 16.09
N ILE A 160 -12.27 9.16 15.05
CA ILE A 160 -13.43 8.99 14.15
C ILE A 160 -14.03 7.58 14.29
N TYR A 161 -13.17 6.58 14.46
CA TYR A 161 -13.56 5.16 14.47
C TYR A 161 -12.99 4.44 15.68
N GLN A 162 -13.76 3.54 16.27
CA GLN A 162 -13.24 2.64 17.27
C GLN A 162 -12.39 1.55 16.61
N ILE A 163 -11.08 1.60 16.85
CA ILE A 163 -10.11 0.60 16.42
C ILE A 163 -9.57 -0.18 17.62
N THR A 164 -9.22 -1.44 17.40
CA THR A 164 -8.71 -2.30 18.47
C THR A 164 -7.35 -1.81 19.01
N SER A 165 -7.16 -1.96 20.32
CA SER A 165 -5.86 -1.81 20.97
C SER A 165 -5.07 -3.14 21.03
N ASP A 166 -5.74 -4.27 20.74
CA ASP A 166 -5.12 -5.59 20.75
C ASP A 166 -4.13 -5.72 19.56
N PRO A 167 -2.86 -6.04 19.81
CA PRO A 167 -1.88 -6.26 18.77
C PRO A 167 -2.28 -7.36 17.77
N GLU A 168 -2.97 -8.41 18.22
CA GLU A 168 -3.44 -9.51 17.36
C GLU A 168 -4.50 -9.05 16.34
N GLY A 169 -5.15 -7.91 16.59
CA GLY A 169 -6.09 -7.29 15.67
C GLY A 169 -5.46 -6.24 14.74
N ARG A 170 -4.13 -6.14 14.69
CA ARG A 170 -3.40 -5.13 13.88
C ARG A 170 -2.46 -5.80 12.91
N ALA A 171 -2.46 -5.31 11.67
CA ALA A 171 -1.59 -5.82 10.60
C ALA A 171 -1.02 -4.67 9.77
N ILE A 172 0.11 -4.93 9.12
CA ILE A 172 0.75 -4.04 8.15
C ILE A 172 1.12 -4.81 6.89
N CYS A 173 1.00 -4.15 5.74
CA CYS A 173 1.36 -4.65 4.41
C CYS A 173 2.01 -3.53 3.60
N GLY A 174 2.99 -3.87 2.75
CA GLY A 174 3.66 -2.93 1.84
C GLY A 174 4.83 -3.57 1.12
#